data_19cdd5cb520795e8171eff3fe605cada
#
_entry.id   19cdd5cb520795e8171eff3fe605cada
#
_cell.length_a   1.000
_cell.length_b   1.000
_cell.length_c   1.000
_cell.angle_alpha   90.00
_cell.angle_beta   90.00
_cell.angle_gamma   90.00
#
_symmetry.space_group_name_H-M   'P 1'
#
loop_
_entity.id
_entity.type
_entity.pdbx_description
1 polymer ?
#
loop_
_entity_poly.entity_id
_entity_poly.type
_entity_poly.pdbx_seq_one_letter_code
_entity_poly.pdbx_strand_id
1 'polypeptide(L)'
;MPTLAQIMMGNPVVSAVYERVWRPVFTRLFSFGGPGTAEYDRAFTAYLARSGDRQILDVACGPGLYTRRLAENLTGDGRVIGIDFSKAMLDRAARGPHPRTAYVRGDAHRLPFPDDSFDTVTCFAALYLIPDPLPVVDELVRVTRPGGEIAIFTSVETQFSKLHTVQAIGAITGYHFFKPHEIPDRLHRAGIARVEQAIVDQGQFVLAHKDQG
;
A
#
# COMPACT_ATOMS: atom_id res chain seq x y z
N MET A 1 -8.50 11.61 15.20
CA MET A 1 -7.26 12.36 15.49
C MET A 1 -6.12 11.64 14.77
N PRO A 2 -5.15 12.34 14.19
CA PRO A 2 -4.01 11.68 13.55
C PRO A 2 -3.23 10.86 14.58
N THR A 3 -2.79 9.66 14.20
CA THR A 3 -1.93 8.82 15.05
C THR A 3 -0.53 9.45 15.21
N LEU A 4 0.22 9.00 16.23
CA LEU A 4 1.60 9.45 16.42
C LEU A 4 2.43 9.17 15.15
N ALA A 5 2.22 8.02 14.50
CA ALA A 5 2.86 7.68 13.23
C ALA A 5 2.53 8.70 12.12
N GLN A 6 1.27 9.10 11.99
CA GLN A 6 0.85 10.12 11.01
C GLN A 6 1.44 11.51 11.30
N ILE A 7 1.49 11.90 12.58
CA ILE A 7 2.13 13.17 13.00
C ILE A 7 3.63 13.14 12.66
N MET A 8 4.29 12.04 12.97
CA MET A 8 5.71 11.84 12.68
C MET A 8 6.01 11.82 11.17
N MET A 9 5.18 11.15 10.37
CA MET A 9 5.30 11.14 8.90
C MET A 9 5.04 12.50 8.24
N GLY A 10 4.32 13.39 8.91
CA GLY A 10 4.15 14.79 8.49
C GLY A 10 5.41 15.65 8.67
N ASN A 11 6.40 15.19 9.48
CA ASN A 11 7.63 15.93 9.71
C ASN A 11 8.70 15.54 8.68
N PRO A 12 9.30 16.50 7.92
CA PRO A 12 10.29 16.21 6.87
C PRO A 12 11.54 15.48 7.36
N VAL A 13 11.99 15.75 8.59
CA VAL A 13 13.17 15.10 9.17
C VAL A 13 12.85 13.67 9.55
N VAL A 14 11.71 13.45 10.20
CA VAL A 14 11.28 12.11 10.64
C VAL A 14 10.97 11.22 9.43
N SER A 15 10.32 11.76 8.39
CA SER A 15 10.09 11.03 7.15
C SER A 15 11.39 10.63 6.45
N ALA A 16 12.44 11.45 6.54
CA ALA A 16 13.76 11.13 6.00
C ALA A 16 14.47 10.01 6.78
N VAL A 17 14.38 10.05 8.10
CA VAL A 17 14.92 9.01 9.00
C VAL A 17 14.15 7.70 8.82
N TYR A 18 12.83 7.75 8.69
CA TYR A 18 12.00 6.58 8.44
C TYR A 18 12.46 5.83 7.18
N GLU A 19 12.64 6.50 6.06
CA GLU A 19 13.06 5.84 4.82
C GLU A 19 14.50 5.31 4.83
N ARG A 20 15.42 6.10 5.41
CA ARG A 20 16.85 5.74 5.35
C ARG A 20 17.26 4.74 6.40
N VAL A 21 16.57 4.72 7.53
CA VAL A 21 16.95 3.92 8.71
C VAL A 21 15.84 2.94 9.08
N TRP A 22 14.63 3.42 9.38
CA TRP A 22 13.56 2.59 9.90
C TRP A 22 13.04 1.58 8.89
N ARG A 23 12.79 2.01 7.66
CA ARG A 23 12.26 1.11 6.62
C ARG A 23 13.23 -0.03 6.29
N PRO A 24 14.54 0.19 6.04
CA PRO A 24 15.49 -0.89 5.83
C PRO A 24 15.68 -1.78 7.07
N VAL A 25 15.75 -1.17 8.26
CA VAL A 25 15.90 -1.91 9.54
C VAL A 25 14.64 -2.73 9.82
N PHE A 26 13.47 -2.13 9.66
CA PHE A 26 12.18 -2.79 9.84
C PHE A 26 12.02 -3.95 8.85
N THR A 27 12.29 -3.70 7.57
CA THR A 27 12.28 -4.74 6.54
C THR A 27 13.25 -5.87 6.86
N ARG A 28 14.47 -5.56 7.32
CA ARG A 28 15.48 -6.56 7.67
C ARG A 28 15.18 -7.33 8.95
N LEU A 29 14.57 -6.69 9.93
CA LEU A 29 14.11 -7.31 11.18
C LEU A 29 12.92 -8.25 10.97
N PHE A 30 12.07 -7.93 9.97
CA PHE A 30 10.86 -8.70 9.68
C PHE A 30 11.01 -9.66 8.48
N SER A 31 12.14 -9.64 7.76
CA SER A 31 12.48 -10.59 6.69
C SER A 31 13.61 -11.51 7.15
N PHE A 32 13.31 -12.56 7.88
CA PHE A 32 14.29 -13.56 8.33
C PHE A 32 14.87 -14.34 7.13
N GLY A 33 15.82 -13.76 6.39
CA GLY A 33 16.68 -14.50 5.46
C GLY A 33 16.09 -14.90 4.11
N GLY A 34 14.92 -14.34 3.74
CA GLY A 34 14.35 -14.49 2.39
C GLY A 34 15.09 -13.64 1.33
N PRO A 35 14.84 -13.87 0.01
CA PRO A 35 15.33 -12.98 -1.04
C PRO A 35 14.89 -11.55 -0.72
N GLY A 36 15.80 -10.60 -0.90
CA GLY A 36 15.59 -9.22 -0.46
C GLY A 36 14.28 -8.64 -1.01
N THR A 37 13.55 -7.89 -0.18
CA THR A 37 12.27 -7.25 -0.56
C THR A 37 12.31 -6.54 -1.90
N ALA A 38 13.48 -6.05 -2.33
CA ALA A 38 13.68 -5.37 -3.59
C ALA A 38 13.44 -6.27 -4.83
N GLU A 39 13.64 -7.57 -4.73
CA GLU A 39 13.39 -8.51 -5.84
C GLU A 39 11.90 -8.85 -5.93
N TYR A 40 11.27 -9.13 -4.80
CA TYR A 40 9.80 -9.31 -4.74
C TYR A 40 9.07 -8.04 -5.19
N ASP A 41 9.49 -6.88 -4.71
CA ASP A 41 8.94 -5.59 -5.10
C ASP A 41 8.99 -5.37 -6.62
N ARG A 42 10.12 -5.72 -7.25
CA ARG A 42 10.29 -5.58 -8.71
C ARG A 42 9.41 -6.55 -9.49
N ALA A 43 9.40 -7.82 -9.12
CA ALA A 43 8.59 -8.83 -9.78
C ALA A 43 7.09 -8.51 -9.65
N PHE A 44 6.66 -8.09 -8.48
CA PHE A 44 5.26 -7.78 -8.21
C PHE A 44 4.80 -6.50 -8.93
N THR A 45 5.61 -5.43 -8.94
CA THR A 45 5.28 -4.22 -9.69
C THR A 45 5.28 -4.46 -11.20
N ALA A 46 6.18 -5.29 -11.72
CA ALA A 46 6.19 -5.69 -13.13
C ALA A 46 4.93 -6.50 -13.49
N TYR A 47 4.49 -7.40 -12.64
CA TYR A 47 3.24 -8.14 -12.83
C TYR A 47 2.02 -7.21 -12.89
N LEU A 48 1.90 -6.27 -11.97
CA LEU A 48 0.75 -5.35 -11.90
C LEU A 48 0.69 -4.37 -13.08
N ALA A 49 1.85 -4.01 -13.64
CA ALA A 49 1.96 -3.12 -14.79
C ALA A 49 2.08 -3.87 -16.14
N ARG A 50 1.89 -5.18 -16.17
CA ARG A 50 2.15 -6.06 -17.34
C ARG A 50 1.36 -5.74 -18.62
N SER A 51 0.22 -5.08 -18.49
CA SER A 51 -0.65 -4.78 -19.64
C SER A 51 -0.34 -3.46 -20.36
N GLY A 52 0.71 -2.78 -19.96
CA GLY A 52 1.22 -1.62 -20.70
C GLY A 52 0.52 -0.29 -20.47
N ASP A 53 -0.72 -0.14 -20.86
CA ASP A 53 -1.49 1.11 -20.82
C ASP A 53 -2.47 1.25 -19.66
N ARG A 54 -2.22 0.54 -18.55
CA ARG A 54 -3.06 0.57 -17.36
C ARG A 54 -3.09 1.94 -16.69
N GLN A 55 -4.27 2.30 -16.17
CA GLN A 55 -4.46 3.38 -15.21
C GLN A 55 -4.33 2.81 -13.80
N ILE A 56 -3.27 3.17 -13.09
CA ILE A 56 -2.95 2.61 -11.77
C ILE A 56 -3.08 3.69 -10.70
N LEU A 57 -3.72 3.35 -9.57
CA LEU A 57 -3.74 4.18 -8.37
C LEU A 57 -2.85 3.53 -7.29
N ASP A 58 -1.89 4.29 -6.77
CA ASP A 58 -1.03 3.89 -5.65
C ASP A 58 -1.46 4.66 -4.39
N VAL A 59 -2.21 4.00 -3.51
CA VAL A 59 -2.82 4.60 -2.32
C VAL A 59 -1.85 4.58 -1.15
N ALA A 60 -1.74 5.73 -0.47
CA ALA A 60 -0.75 6.01 0.56
C ALA A 60 0.69 5.81 0.03
N CYS A 61 0.94 6.40 -1.14
CA CYS A 61 2.15 6.20 -1.95
C CYS A 61 3.44 6.69 -1.27
N GLY A 62 3.33 7.46 -0.18
CA GLY A 62 4.46 8.04 0.51
C GLY A 62 5.35 8.87 -0.43
N PRO A 63 6.67 8.63 -0.45
CA PRO A 63 7.61 9.36 -1.31
C PRO A 63 7.66 8.79 -2.75
N GLY A 64 6.66 8.01 -3.16
CA GLY A 64 6.45 7.58 -4.53
C GLY A 64 7.38 6.47 -5.04
N LEU A 65 7.91 5.63 -4.15
CA LEU A 65 8.80 4.54 -4.58
C LEU A 65 8.07 3.52 -5.46
N TYR A 66 6.95 3.00 -4.98
CA TYR A 66 6.16 2.03 -5.74
C TYR A 66 5.47 2.68 -6.95
N THR A 67 4.99 3.92 -6.79
CA THR A 67 4.43 4.72 -7.89
C THR A 67 5.39 4.78 -9.09
N ARG A 68 6.67 5.09 -8.86
CA ARG A 68 7.69 5.12 -9.92
C ARG A 68 7.99 3.74 -10.48
N ARG A 69 8.15 2.73 -9.64
CA ARG A 69 8.41 1.35 -10.08
C ARG A 69 7.28 0.79 -10.94
N LEU A 70 6.03 1.08 -10.60
CA LEU A 70 4.89 0.73 -11.44
C LEU A 70 4.98 1.47 -12.78
N ALA A 71 5.28 2.75 -12.77
CA ALA A 71 5.38 3.57 -13.97
C ALA A 71 6.52 3.14 -14.92
N GLU A 72 7.64 2.65 -14.37
CA GLU A 72 8.77 2.12 -15.15
C GLU A 72 8.39 0.89 -16.00
N ASN A 73 7.39 0.12 -15.56
CA ASN A 73 6.92 -1.07 -16.26
C ASN A 73 5.77 -0.80 -17.24
N LEU A 74 5.18 0.40 -17.22
CA LEU A 74 4.09 0.77 -18.13
C LEU A 74 4.62 1.13 -19.51
N THR A 75 3.83 0.78 -20.52
CA THR A 75 4.01 1.18 -21.91
C THR A 75 2.77 1.95 -22.41
N GLY A 76 2.70 2.30 -23.69
CA GLY A 76 1.52 2.98 -24.24
C GLY A 76 1.16 4.26 -23.47
N ASP A 77 -0.10 4.50 -23.22
CA ASP A 77 -0.66 5.65 -22.49
C ASP A 77 -0.88 5.40 -20.99
N GLY A 78 -0.35 4.30 -20.48
CA GLY A 78 -0.45 3.94 -19.07
C GLY A 78 0.09 5.01 -18.13
N ARG A 79 -0.58 5.20 -16.99
CA ARG A 79 -0.23 6.19 -15.96
C ARG A 79 -0.40 5.64 -14.56
N VAL A 80 0.37 6.18 -13.63
CA VAL A 80 0.22 5.90 -12.21
C VAL A 80 -0.05 7.19 -11.46
N ILE A 81 -1.13 7.21 -10.68
CA ILE A 81 -1.44 8.30 -9.76
C ILE A 81 -1.09 7.83 -8.35
N GLY A 82 -0.17 8.51 -7.69
CA GLY A 82 0.11 8.33 -6.27
C GLY A 82 -0.73 9.28 -5.44
N ILE A 83 -1.45 8.77 -4.43
CA ILE A 83 -2.19 9.59 -3.48
C ILE A 83 -1.64 9.38 -2.07
N ASP A 84 -1.43 10.48 -1.34
CA ASP A 84 -1.01 10.46 0.07
C ASP A 84 -1.58 11.66 0.82
N PHE A 85 -1.84 11.50 2.11
CA PHE A 85 -2.33 12.62 2.94
C PHE A 85 -1.21 13.59 3.33
N SER A 86 0.04 13.11 3.38
CA SER A 86 1.21 13.85 3.82
C SER A 86 1.82 14.70 2.70
N LYS A 87 1.66 16.03 2.81
CA LYS A 87 2.34 16.96 1.89
C LYS A 87 3.85 16.73 1.84
N ALA A 88 4.49 16.46 2.99
CA ALA A 88 5.94 16.24 3.05
C ALA A 88 6.38 15.02 2.26
N MET A 89 5.58 13.94 2.24
CA MET A 89 5.83 12.75 1.43
C MET A 89 5.67 13.05 -0.06
N LEU A 90 4.61 13.76 -0.44
CA LEU A 90 4.36 14.14 -1.83
C LEU A 90 5.42 15.11 -2.37
N ASP A 91 5.88 16.07 -1.56
CA ASP A 91 7.00 16.95 -1.94
C ASP A 91 8.29 16.16 -2.23
N ARG A 92 8.49 15.03 -1.54
CA ARG A 92 9.62 14.12 -1.81
C ARG A 92 9.38 13.29 -3.06
N ALA A 93 8.16 12.78 -3.26
CA ALA A 93 7.78 12.05 -4.44
C ALA A 93 8.00 12.88 -5.72
N ALA A 94 7.64 14.15 -5.67
CA ALA A 94 7.80 15.09 -6.78
C ALA A 94 9.25 15.43 -7.14
N ARG A 95 10.23 15.14 -6.26
CA ARG A 95 11.67 15.36 -6.57
C ARG A 95 12.26 14.32 -7.52
N GLY A 96 11.60 13.19 -7.70
CA GLY A 96 11.97 12.15 -8.65
C GLY A 96 10.86 11.98 -9.70
N PRO A 97 10.64 12.97 -10.58
CA PRO A 97 9.53 12.91 -11.53
C PRO A 97 9.74 11.78 -12.53
N HIS A 98 8.63 11.13 -12.90
CA HIS A 98 8.58 10.19 -14.00
C HIS A 98 7.43 10.65 -14.94
N PRO A 99 7.58 10.60 -16.27
CA PRO A 99 6.60 11.18 -17.20
C PRO A 99 5.20 10.53 -17.11
N ARG A 100 5.12 9.31 -16.55
CA ARG A 100 3.87 8.58 -16.37
C ARG A 100 3.33 8.65 -14.95
N THR A 101 3.89 9.50 -14.07
CA THR A 101 3.41 9.63 -12.69
C THR A 101 2.78 10.99 -12.42
N ALA A 102 1.74 10.98 -11.60
CA ALA A 102 1.16 12.18 -11.00
C ALA A 102 0.95 11.94 -9.50
N TYR A 103 0.94 13.02 -8.72
CA TYR A 103 0.76 12.92 -7.27
C TYR A 103 -0.37 13.83 -6.83
N VAL A 104 -1.26 13.29 -6.00
CA VAL A 104 -2.45 13.97 -5.46
C VAL A 104 -2.42 13.90 -3.95
N ARG A 105 -2.78 14.98 -3.28
CA ARG A 105 -2.98 14.97 -1.84
C ARG A 105 -4.41 14.61 -1.51
N GLY A 106 -4.62 13.57 -0.69
CA GLY A 106 -5.96 13.14 -0.30
C GLY A 106 -5.95 12.13 0.86
N ASP A 107 -7.15 11.83 1.34
CA ASP A 107 -7.40 10.85 2.39
C ASP A 107 -7.78 9.51 1.76
N ALA A 108 -7.13 8.44 2.21
CA ALA A 108 -7.40 7.09 1.74
C ALA A 108 -8.81 6.58 2.14
N HIS A 109 -9.41 7.15 3.20
CA HIS A 109 -10.78 6.82 3.60
C HIS A 109 -11.85 7.44 2.70
N ARG A 110 -11.46 8.39 1.85
CA ARG A 110 -12.34 9.05 0.89
C ARG A 110 -11.54 9.48 -0.32
N LEU A 111 -11.30 8.53 -1.21
CA LEU A 111 -10.54 8.77 -2.42
C LEU A 111 -11.28 9.73 -3.37
N PRO A 112 -10.63 10.82 -3.85
CA PRO A 112 -11.26 11.84 -4.67
C PRO A 112 -11.37 11.40 -6.15
N PHE A 113 -11.72 10.15 -6.37
CA PHE A 113 -11.88 9.55 -7.70
C PHE A 113 -13.26 8.92 -7.82
N PRO A 114 -13.87 8.93 -9.02
CA PRO A 114 -15.13 8.21 -9.27
C PRO A 114 -14.97 6.70 -9.02
N ASP A 115 -16.11 6.01 -8.89
CA ASP A 115 -16.14 4.56 -8.91
C ASP A 115 -15.55 4.03 -10.22
N ASP A 116 -15.01 2.83 -10.21
CA ASP A 116 -14.59 2.09 -11.41
C ASP A 116 -13.56 2.82 -12.30
N SER A 117 -12.67 3.61 -11.70
CA SER A 117 -11.75 4.51 -12.43
C SER A 117 -10.42 3.86 -12.82
N PHE A 118 -9.96 2.82 -12.11
CA PHE A 118 -8.62 2.30 -12.23
C PHE A 118 -8.58 0.82 -12.60
N ASP A 119 -7.63 0.44 -13.46
CA ASP A 119 -7.33 -0.95 -13.82
C ASP A 119 -6.69 -1.72 -12.67
N THR A 120 -5.86 -1.02 -11.91
CA THR A 120 -5.11 -1.59 -10.78
C THR A 120 -5.07 -0.56 -9.67
N VAL A 121 -5.39 -1.00 -8.45
CA VAL A 121 -5.28 -0.17 -7.24
C VAL A 121 -4.34 -0.84 -6.27
N THR A 122 -3.34 -0.11 -5.79
CA THR A 122 -2.34 -0.64 -4.87
C THR A 122 -2.34 0.10 -3.54
N CYS A 123 -2.01 -0.62 -2.45
CA CYS A 123 -1.71 -0.02 -1.15
C CYS A 123 -0.56 -0.81 -0.51
N PHE A 124 0.67 -0.29 -0.62
CA PHE A 124 1.87 -1.02 -0.23
C PHE A 124 2.55 -0.42 0.99
N ALA A 125 2.76 -1.27 2.01
CA ALA A 125 3.47 -0.96 3.24
C ALA A 125 2.94 0.28 3.97
N ALA A 126 1.64 0.53 3.91
CA ALA A 126 1.01 1.74 4.46
C ALA A 126 -0.25 1.44 5.29
N LEU A 127 -1.06 0.44 4.89
CA LEU A 127 -2.38 0.18 5.46
C LEU A 127 -2.34 0.00 6.99
N TYR A 128 -1.28 -0.63 7.51
CA TYR A 128 -1.08 -0.83 8.94
C TYR A 128 -0.77 0.45 9.74
N LEU A 129 -0.53 1.58 9.07
CA LEU A 129 -0.32 2.91 9.69
C LEU A 129 -1.56 3.80 9.63
N ILE A 130 -2.58 3.36 8.91
CA ILE A 130 -3.82 4.12 8.73
C ILE A 130 -4.77 3.78 9.88
N PRO A 131 -5.29 4.75 10.63
CA PRO A 131 -6.31 4.50 11.64
C PRO A 131 -7.56 3.93 10.99
N ASP A 132 -8.22 2.96 11.63
CA ASP A 132 -9.40 2.28 11.09
C ASP A 132 -9.22 1.88 9.61
N PRO A 133 -8.30 0.93 9.33
CA PRO A 133 -7.84 0.68 7.95
C PRO A 133 -8.86 -0.07 7.07
N LEU A 134 -9.86 -0.74 7.64
CA LEU A 134 -10.78 -1.57 6.86
C LEU A 134 -11.70 -0.77 5.91
N PRO A 135 -12.23 0.42 6.28
CA PRO A 135 -12.93 1.27 5.31
C PRO A 135 -12.07 1.71 4.11
N VAL A 136 -10.74 1.77 4.29
CA VAL A 136 -9.84 2.04 3.16
C VAL A 136 -9.91 0.91 2.14
N VAL A 137 -10.03 -0.36 2.57
CA VAL A 137 -10.18 -1.49 1.65
C VAL A 137 -11.44 -1.33 0.80
N ASP A 138 -12.54 -0.82 1.36
CA ASP A 138 -13.77 -0.55 0.58
C ASP A 138 -13.54 0.52 -0.50
N GLU A 139 -12.79 1.57 -0.16
CA GLU A 139 -12.44 2.60 -1.14
C GLU A 139 -11.54 2.06 -2.26
N LEU A 140 -10.59 1.15 -1.94
CA LEU A 140 -9.82 0.45 -2.98
C LEU A 140 -10.74 -0.32 -3.93
N VAL A 141 -11.73 -1.05 -3.38
CA VAL A 141 -12.72 -1.79 -4.19
C VAL A 141 -13.57 -0.85 -5.02
N ARG A 142 -14.06 0.26 -4.42
CA ARG A 142 -14.93 1.22 -5.09
C ARG A 142 -14.29 1.82 -6.33
N VAL A 143 -13.03 2.26 -6.23
CA VAL A 143 -12.34 2.93 -7.35
C VAL A 143 -11.74 1.96 -8.37
N THR A 144 -11.67 0.66 -8.05
CA THR A 144 -11.23 -0.37 -8.99
C THR A 144 -12.36 -0.70 -9.97
N ARG A 145 -12.12 -0.68 -11.27
CA ARG A 145 -13.11 -1.01 -12.30
C ARG A 145 -13.43 -2.50 -12.32
N PRO A 146 -14.59 -2.91 -12.87
CA PRO A 146 -14.84 -4.31 -13.19
C PRO A 146 -13.72 -4.91 -14.06
N GLY A 147 -13.28 -6.12 -13.73
CA GLY A 147 -12.12 -6.77 -14.34
C GLY A 147 -10.75 -6.23 -13.87
N GLY A 148 -10.74 -5.25 -12.95
CA GLY A 148 -9.53 -4.68 -12.38
C GLY A 148 -8.95 -5.50 -11.22
N GLU A 149 -7.80 -5.07 -10.73
CA GLU A 149 -7.02 -5.75 -9.69
C GLU A 149 -6.75 -4.82 -8.51
N ILE A 150 -6.78 -5.39 -7.30
CA ILE A 150 -6.40 -4.72 -6.06
C ILE A 150 -5.22 -5.46 -5.47
N ALA A 151 -4.14 -4.76 -5.18
CA ALA A 151 -2.95 -5.36 -4.59
C ALA A 151 -2.57 -4.65 -3.28
N ILE A 152 -2.54 -5.40 -2.19
CA ILE A 152 -2.23 -4.89 -0.86
C ILE A 152 -1.00 -5.62 -0.33
N PHE A 153 -0.02 -4.85 0.19
CA PHE A 153 1.03 -5.38 1.02
C PHE A 153 0.98 -4.71 2.39
N THR A 154 0.81 -5.50 3.45
CA THR A 154 0.66 -4.98 4.81
C THR A 154 1.18 -5.98 5.85
N SER A 155 1.11 -5.61 7.13
CA SER A 155 1.45 -6.49 8.25
C SER A 155 0.47 -7.66 8.39
N VAL A 156 0.90 -8.72 9.06
CA VAL A 156 0.04 -9.79 9.53
C VAL A 156 0.36 -10.14 10.97
N GLU A 157 -0.66 -10.52 11.75
CA GLU A 157 -0.50 -11.00 13.11
C GLU A 157 0.20 -12.36 13.11
N THR A 158 1.28 -12.45 13.89
CA THR A 158 2.07 -13.69 14.09
C THR A 158 2.20 -14.01 15.58
N GLN A 159 2.78 -15.13 15.92
CA GLN A 159 3.05 -15.46 17.34
C GLN A 159 3.94 -14.40 18.02
N PHE A 160 4.87 -13.81 17.28
CA PHE A 160 5.74 -12.74 17.80
C PHE A 160 4.93 -11.44 18.06
N SER A 161 4.05 -11.05 17.15
CA SER A 161 3.23 -9.84 17.33
C SER A 161 2.19 -9.96 18.44
N LYS A 162 1.88 -11.18 18.91
CA LYS A 162 0.99 -11.46 20.06
C LYS A 162 1.65 -11.20 21.42
N LEU A 163 2.96 -10.99 21.47
CA LEU A 163 3.62 -10.61 22.72
C LEU A 163 3.07 -9.28 23.24
N HIS A 164 2.72 -9.23 24.53
CA HIS A 164 2.13 -8.03 25.15
C HIS A 164 2.92 -6.75 24.92
N THR A 165 4.26 -6.84 24.95
CA THR A 165 5.15 -5.70 24.68
C THR A 165 5.03 -5.19 23.24
N VAL A 166 4.90 -6.08 22.26
CA VAL A 166 4.75 -5.74 20.83
C VAL A 166 3.38 -5.13 20.59
N GLN A 167 2.32 -5.69 21.17
CA GLN A 167 0.96 -5.14 21.12
C GLN A 167 0.89 -3.74 21.75
N ALA A 168 1.52 -3.54 22.90
CA ALA A 168 1.57 -2.23 23.55
C ALA A 168 2.28 -1.18 22.68
N ILE A 169 3.40 -1.53 22.05
CA ILE A 169 4.12 -0.65 21.12
C ILE A 169 3.22 -0.35 19.90
N GLY A 170 2.54 -1.35 19.34
CA GLY A 170 1.59 -1.17 18.25
C GLY A 170 0.49 -0.18 18.62
N ALA A 171 -0.13 -0.35 19.78
CA ALA A 171 -1.19 0.54 20.28
C ALA A 171 -0.70 1.99 20.46
N ILE A 172 0.50 2.21 20.99
CA ILE A 172 1.08 3.54 21.18
C ILE A 172 1.43 4.20 19.85
N THR A 173 1.97 3.43 18.90
CA THR A 173 2.40 3.95 17.60
C THR A 173 1.26 4.07 16.59
N GLY A 174 0.11 3.44 16.86
CA GLY A 174 -1.01 3.31 15.92
C GLY A 174 -0.75 2.26 14.83
N TYR A 175 0.19 1.33 15.07
CA TYR A 175 0.49 0.24 14.17
C TYR A 175 -0.56 -0.87 14.30
N HIS A 176 -1.21 -1.23 13.21
CA HIS A 176 -2.24 -2.27 13.17
C HIS A 176 -1.63 -3.61 12.70
N PHE A 177 -1.81 -4.68 13.50
CA PHE A 177 -1.47 -6.05 13.11
C PHE A 177 -2.75 -6.74 12.63
N PHE A 178 -2.87 -6.96 11.33
CA PHE A 178 -4.04 -7.61 10.74
C PHE A 178 -4.06 -9.10 11.06
N LYS A 179 -5.22 -9.63 11.46
CA LYS A 179 -5.41 -11.08 11.44
C LYS A 179 -5.35 -11.59 10.00
N PRO A 180 -4.88 -12.84 9.76
CA PRO A 180 -4.71 -13.36 8.41
C PRO A 180 -5.96 -13.26 7.52
N HIS A 181 -7.15 -13.44 8.11
CA HIS A 181 -8.42 -13.43 7.38
C HIS A 181 -9.07 -12.04 7.24
N GLU A 182 -8.58 -11.04 7.95
CA GLU A 182 -9.27 -9.75 8.13
C GLU A 182 -9.43 -8.96 6.82
N ILE A 183 -8.37 -8.89 6.00
CA ILE A 183 -8.43 -8.25 4.69
C ILE A 183 -9.16 -9.12 3.66
N PRO A 184 -8.88 -10.44 3.51
CA PRO A 184 -9.68 -11.31 2.65
C PRO A 184 -11.18 -11.27 2.95
N ASP A 185 -11.57 -11.37 4.22
CA ASP A 185 -12.98 -11.30 4.63
C ASP A 185 -13.63 -9.95 4.29
N ARG A 186 -12.85 -8.85 4.38
CA ARG A 186 -13.36 -7.53 4.00
C ARG A 186 -13.59 -7.43 2.49
N LEU A 187 -12.66 -7.92 1.69
CA LEU A 187 -12.78 -7.98 0.23
C LEU A 187 -13.96 -8.84 -0.20
N HIS A 188 -14.13 -10.02 0.41
CA HIS A 188 -15.30 -10.88 0.12
C HIS A 188 -16.63 -10.21 0.47
N ARG A 189 -16.71 -9.50 1.61
CA ARG A 189 -17.90 -8.72 1.99
C ARG A 189 -18.18 -7.56 1.02
N ALA A 190 -17.14 -7.01 0.40
CA ALA A 190 -17.27 -6.00 -0.64
C ALA A 190 -17.59 -6.57 -2.03
N GLY A 191 -17.87 -7.89 -2.14
CA GLY A 191 -18.29 -8.55 -3.38
C GLY A 191 -17.15 -9.07 -4.24
N ILE A 192 -15.91 -9.10 -3.74
CA ILE A 192 -14.77 -9.67 -4.48
C ILE A 192 -14.72 -11.18 -4.22
N ALA A 193 -14.98 -12.00 -5.24
CA ALA A 193 -14.98 -13.45 -5.12
C ALA A 193 -13.55 -14.04 -5.13
N ARG A 194 -12.68 -13.53 -6.02
CA ARG A 194 -11.33 -14.04 -6.19
C ARG A 194 -10.32 -13.22 -5.39
N VAL A 195 -9.85 -13.79 -4.28
CA VAL A 195 -8.82 -13.22 -3.40
C VAL A 195 -7.70 -14.25 -3.21
N GLU A 196 -6.49 -13.87 -3.55
CA GLU A 196 -5.27 -14.66 -3.35
C GLU A 196 -4.44 -14.01 -2.24
N GLN A 197 -3.92 -14.81 -1.32
CA GLN A 197 -3.12 -14.33 -0.20
C GLN A 197 -1.84 -15.15 -0.06
N ALA A 198 -0.74 -14.47 0.14
CA ALA A 198 0.53 -15.05 0.55
C ALA A 198 1.02 -14.37 1.83
N ILE A 199 1.33 -15.17 2.84
CA ILE A 199 1.89 -14.70 4.11
C ILE A 199 3.37 -15.09 4.13
N VAL A 200 4.22 -14.10 4.34
CA VAL A 200 5.67 -14.26 4.45
C VAL A 200 6.16 -13.49 5.68
N ASP A 201 6.70 -14.20 6.65
CA ASP A 201 7.17 -13.65 7.94
C ASP A 201 6.08 -12.83 8.66
N GLN A 202 6.26 -11.52 8.79
CA GLN A 202 5.36 -10.59 9.45
C GLN A 202 4.48 -9.80 8.45
N GLY A 203 4.56 -10.16 7.17
CA GLY A 203 3.84 -9.49 6.09
C GLY A 203 2.87 -10.40 5.36
N GLN A 204 1.88 -9.79 4.76
CA GLN A 204 0.95 -10.44 3.84
C GLN A 204 0.83 -9.67 2.55
N PHE A 205 0.80 -10.41 1.45
CA PHE A 205 0.43 -9.93 0.13
C PHE A 205 -0.98 -10.42 -0.16
N VAL A 206 -1.86 -9.51 -0.56
CA VAL A 206 -3.23 -9.85 -0.98
C VAL A 206 -3.42 -9.32 -2.38
N LEU A 207 -3.81 -10.19 -3.30
CA LEU A 207 -4.21 -9.86 -4.67
C LEU A 207 -5.68 -10.23 -4.84
N ALA A 208 -6.49 -9.27 -5.23
CA ALA A 208 -7.91 -9.45 -5.44
C ALA A 208 -8.31 -9.01 -6.85
N HIS A 209 -9.26 -9.71 -7.45
CA HIS A 209 -9.76 -9.44 -8.80
C HIS A 209 -11.24 -9.08 -8.72
N LYS A 210 -11.59 -7.88 -9.16
CA LYS A 210 -12.98 -7.45 -9.26
C LYS A 210 -13.62 -8.09 -10.50
N ASP A 211 -14.71 -8.82 -10.29
CA ASP A 211 -15.38 -9.53 -11.37
C ASP A 211 -15.81 -8.56 -12.50
N GLN A 212 -15.89 -9.08 -13.71
CA GLN A 212 -16.50 -8.35 -14.81
C GLN A 212 -18.00 -8.31 -14.55
N GLY A 213 -18.56 -7.12 -14.38
CA GLY A 213 -19.99 -6.93 -14.17
C GLY A 213 -20.84 -7.39 -15.37
#